data_2b0c4619b595a6461f9bc0a36ddbeb63
#
_entry.id   2b0c4619b595a6461f9bc0a36ddbeb63
#
_cell.length_a   1.000
_cell.length_b   1.000
_cell.length_c   1.000
_cell.angle_alpha   90.00
_cell.angle_beta   90.00
_cell.angle_gamma   90.00
#
_symmetry.space_group_name_H-M   'P 1'
#
loop_
_entity.id
_entity.type
_entity.pdbx_description
1 polymer ?
#
loop_
_entity_poly.entity_id
_entity_poly.type
_entity_poly.pdbx_seq_one_letter_code
_entity_poly.pdbx_strand_id
1 'polypeptide(L)'
;MYKLIATGLVAVNGLLLLALPLQAQEIKQNRDCTATVAAAEKRIETGRVVELRVRSQEISEAYPDHPKGRPYSYFFIVDGSAAESILRSPKFQSSIATEIIRNCSTVGSVTFGLDHSGWSSSIGLMPNGKIEPFECLDHDETNPKLKWGQEYCSL
;
A
#
# COMPACT_ATOMS: atom_id res chain seq x y z
N MET A 1 48.96 -47.40 38.42
CA MET A 1 48.20 -47.37 37.14
C MET A 1 46.94 -46.60 37.43
N TYR A 2 46.90 -45.32 37.07
CA TYR A 2 45.69 -44.49 37.17
C TYR A 2 45.33 -44.06 35.72
N LYS A 3 44.13 -44.42 35.25
CA LYS A 3 43.56 -43.97 34.00
C LYS A 3 42.79 -42.68 34.25
N LEU A 4 43.22 -41.60 33.66
CA LEU A 4 42.50 -40.34 33.57
C LEU A 4 41.38 -40.46 32.49
N ILE A 5 40.16 -40.26 32.92
CA ILE A 5 38.98 -40.11 32.02
C ILE A 5 38.80 -38.62 31.76
N ALA A 6 39.03 -38.20 30.52
CA ALA A 6 38.76 -36.84 30.09
C ALA A 6 37.27 -36.73 29.70
N THR A 7 36.52 -35.95 30.46
CA THR A 7 35.13 -35.60 30.16
C THR A 7 35.11 -34.39 29.20
N GLY A 8 34.66 -34.62 27.96
CA GLY A 8 34.47 -33.58 26.98
C GLY A 8 33.20 -32.73 27.28
N LEU A 9 33.40 -31.45 27.52
CA LEU A 9 32.30 -30.45 27.54
C LEU A 9 31.95 -30.11 26.10
N VAL A 10 30.73 -30.50 25.68
CA VAL A 10 30.14 -30.04 24.42
C VAL A 10 29.48 -28.67 24.69
N ALA A 11 30.07 -27.62 24.15
CA ALA A 11 29.53 -26.28 24.18
C ALA A 11 28.37 -26.19 23.20
N VAL A 12 27.13 -26.16 23.72
CA VAL A 12 25.92 -25.79 22.96
C VAL A 12 25.69 -24.30 23.16
N ASN A 13 26.34 -23.48 22.34
CA ASN A 13 26.06 -22.04 22.27
C ASN A 13 26.14 -21.61 20.80
N GLY A 14 25.05 -21.56 20.10
CA GLY A 14 25.11 -21.12 18.69
C GLY A 14 23.81 -20.91 17.93
N LEU A 15 22.63 -20.87 18.59
CA LEU A 15 21.38 -20.78 17.79
C LEU A 15 20.38 -19.68 18.19
N LEU A 16 20.75 -18.68 18.98
CA LEU A 16 19.77 -17.66 19.45
C LEU A 16 19.91 -16.27 18.81
N LEU A 17 20.76 -16.07 17.79
CA LEU A 17 21.05 -14.71 17.28
C LEU A 17 20.44 -14.35 15.92
N LEU A 18 19.65 -15.24 15.28
CA LEU A 18 19.14 -14.98 13.93
C LEU A 18 17.67 -14.47 13.86
N ALA A 19 16.93 -14.47 14.95
CA ALA A 19 15.51 -14.04 14.95
C ALA A 19 15.28 -12.53 15.16
N LEU A 20 16.23 -11.82 15.73
CA LEU A 20 16.11 -10.39 16.06
C LEU A 20 16.08 -9.42 14.86
N PRO A 21 16.76 -9.64 13.72
CA PRO A 21 16.76 -8.66 12.64
C PRO A 21 15.43 -8.59 11.86
N LEU A 22 14.68 -9.69 11.73
CA LEU A 22 13.41 -9.70 10.98
C LEU A 22 12.31 -8.89 11.69
N GLN A 23 12.15 -9.06 12.98
CA GLN A 23 11.14 -8.30 13.75
C GLN A 23 11.45 -6.79 13.78
N ALA A 24 12.72 -6.41 13.87
CA ALA A 24 13.12 -5.01 13.84
C ALA A 24 12.86 -4.36 12.48
N GLN A 25 13.02 -5.09 11.39
CA GLN A 25 12.69 -4.62 10.05
C GLN A 25 11.20 -4.41 9.86
N GLU A 26 10.37 -5.35 10.30
CA GLU A 26 8.90 -5.25 10.20
C GLU A 26 8.35 -4.07 11.00
N ILE A 27 8.83 -3.86 12.23
CA ILE A 27 8.44 -2.73 13.07
C ILE A 27 8.88 -1.38 12.45
N LYS A 28 10.06 -1.31 11.84
CA LYS A 28 10.54 -0.12 11.14
C LYS A 28 9.66 0.18 9.93
N GLN A 29 9.40 -0.82 9.10
CA GLN A 29 8.61 -0.69 7.88
C GLN A 29 7.17 -0.27 8.16
N ASN A 30 6.55 -0.78 9.23
CA ASN A 30 5.20 -0.36 9.63
C ASN A 30 5.17 1.10 10.11
N ARG A 31 6.19 1.56 10.84
CA ARG A 31 6.33 2.97 11.23
C ARG A 31 6.54 3.89 10.05
N ASP A 32 7.38 3.49 9.10
CA ASP A 32 7.66 4.27 7.90
C ASP A 32 6.39 4.40 7.04
N CYS A 33 5.59 3.34 6.92
CA CYS A 33 4.29 3.38 6.24
C CYS A 33 3.32 4.36 6.91
N THR A 34 3.13 4.26 8.24
CA THR A 34 2.23 5.15 8.98
C THR A 34 2.64 6.62 8.84
N ALA A 35 3.93 6.91 8.95
CA ALA A 35 4.46 8.26 8.78
C ALA A 35 4.25 8.79 7.34
N THR A 36 4.41 7.92 6.34
CA THR A 36 4.19 8.28 4.93
C THR A 36 2.73 8.60 4.66
N VAL A 37 1.80 7.81 5.18
CA VAL A 37 0.36 8.07 5.04
C VAL A 37 -0.02 9.39 5.71
N ALA A 38 0.42 9.64 6.94
CA ALA A 38 0.17 10.90 7.63
C ALA A 38 0.76 12.13 6.89
N ALA A 39 1.92 11.97 6.26
CA ALA A 39 2.50 13.02 5.42
C ALA A 39 1.67 13.27 4.16
N ALA A 40 1.11 12.20 3.56
CA ALA A 40 0.22 12.30 2.42
C ALA A 40 -1.08 13.04 2.77
N GLU A 41 -1.72 12.70 3.90
CA GLU A 41 -2.89 13.41 4.44
C GLU A 41 -2.61 14.91 4.58
N LYS A 42 -1.53 15.25 5.27
CA LYS A 42 -1.11 16.64 5.45
C LYS A 42 -0.89 17.36 4.12
N ARG A 43 -0.29 16.70 3.11
CA ARG A 43 -0.10 17.30 1.78
C ARG A 43 -1.41 17.55 1.04
N ILE A 44 -2.39 16.67 1.22
CA ILE A 44 -3.73 16.83 0.63
C ILE A 44 -4.45 18.04 1.26
N GLU A 45 -4.37 18.20 2.56
CA GLU A 45 -5.06 19.25 3.32
C GLU A 45 -4.36 20.61 3.25
N THR A 46 -3.04 20.65 3.08
CA THR A 46 -2.27 21.90 3.15
C THR A 46 -2.72 22.93 2.10
N GLY A 47 -3.19 24.09 2.58
CA GLY A 47 -3.64 25.21 1.76
C GLY A 47 -4.93 24.96 0.99
N ARG A 48 -5.73 23.96 1.40
CA ARG A 48 -7.00 23.59 0.74
C ARG A 48 -8.12 23.49 1.75
N VAL A 49 -9.32 23.83 1.30
CA VAL A 49 -10.56 23.55 2.03
C VAL A 49 -11.06 22.19 1.54
N VAL A 50 -10.70 21.15 2.27
CA VAL A 50 -11.04 19.75 1.95
C VAL A 50 -11.32 18.99 3.25
N GLU A 51 -12.33 18.14 3.21
CA GLU A 51 -12.54 17.10 4.18
C GLU A 51 -11.93 15.81 3.64
N LEU A 52 -11.11 15.12 4.45
CA LEU A 52 -10.38 13.93 4.05
C LEU A 52 -10.70 12.76 4.97
N ARG A 53 -11.07 11.64 4.37
CA ARG A 53 -11.18 10.35 5.06
C ARG A 53 -10.20 9.37 4.45
N VAL A 54 -9.36 8.77 5.29
CA VAL A 54 -8.36 7.78 4.85
C VAL A 54 -8.66 6.45 5.49
N ARG A 55 -8.65 5.39 4.67
CA ARG A 55 -8.83 4.01 5.14
C ARG A 55 -7.94 3.06 4.36
N SER A 56 -7.49 2.00 5.02
CA SER A 56 -6.87 0.84 4.38
C SER A 56 -7.92 -0.26 4.22
N GLN A 57 -7.91 -0.93 3.07
CA GLN A 57 -8.81 -2.03 2.77
C GLN A 57 -8.06 -3.16 2.08
N GLU A 58 -8.38 -4.40 2.44
CA GLU A 58 -7.93 -5.57 1.71
C GLU A 58 -8.67 -5.67 0.37
N ILE A 59 -7.91 -5.93 -0.70
CA ILE A 59 -8.41 -5.93 -2.09
C ILE A 59 -8.25 -7.28 -2.78
N SER A 60 -7.83 -8.32 -2.08
CA SER A 60 -7.57 -9.65 -2.64
C SER A 60 -8.80 -10.30 -3.26
N GLU A 61 -9.99 -9.99 -2.76
CA GLU A 61 -11.25 -10.49 -3.33
C GLU A 61 -11.59 -9.79 -4.65
N ALA A 62 -11.41 -8.47 -4.70
CA ALA A 62 -11.67 -7.66 -5.90
C ALA A 62 -10.61 -7.92 -6.99
N TYR A 63 -9.36 -8.07 -6.58
CA TYR A 63 -8.21 -8.29 -7.46
C TYR A 63 -7.39 -9.52 -7.02
N PRO A 64 -7.81 -10.75 -7.37
CA PRO A 64 -7.07 -11.96 -7.00
C PRO A 64 -5.66 -12.05 -7.59
N ASP A 65 -5.40 -11.28 -8.64
CA ASP A 65 -4.13 -11.16 -9.35
C ASP A 65 -3.28 -9.95 -8.93
N HIS A 66 -3.60 -9.33 -7.75
CA HIS A 66 -2.81 -8.25 -7.18
C HIS A 66 -1.33 -8.65 -6.97
N PRO A 67 -0.37 -7.70 -6.88
CA PRO A 67 1.04 -8.02 -6.65
C PRO A 67 1.24 -8.84 -5.38
N LYS A 68 2.04 -9.91 -5.48
CA LYS A 68 2.31 -10.83 -4.38
C LYS A 68 2.78 -10.10 -3.13
N GLY A 69 2.14 -10.38 -2.00
CA GLY A 69 2.46 -9.78 -0.70
C GLY A 69 1.92 -8.34 -0.53
N ARG A 70 1.07 -7.84 -1.45
CA ARG A 70 0.51 -6.49 -1.40
C ARG A 70 -1.02 -6.48 -1.47
N PRO A 71 -1.71 -7.11 -0.51
CA PRO A 71 -3.16 -7.30 -0.55
C PRO A 71 -3.96 -6.04 -0.14
N TYR A 72 -3.32 -4.93 0.17
CA TYR A 72 -4.02 -3.73 0.66
C TYR A 72 -3.98 -2.58 -0.33
N SER A 73 -5.05 -1.77 -0.30
CA SER A 73 -5.12 -0.44 -0.91
C SER A 73 -5.40 0.61 0.17
N TYR A 74 -4.83 1.81 0.01
CA TYR A 74 -5.28 2.99 0.74
C TYR A 74 -6.28 3.77 -0.10
N PHE A 75 -7.38 4.20 0.55
CA PHE A 75 -8.42 5.02 -0.04
C PHE A 75 -8.39 6.41 0.61
N PHE A 76 -8.19 7.42 -0.21
CA PHE A 76 -8.26 8.83 0.14
C PHE A 76 -9.57 9.39 -0.42
N ILE A 77 -10.59 9.47 0.44
CA ILE A 77 -11.90 9.99 0.06
C ILE A 77 -11.93 11.47 0.43
N VAL A 78 -12.10 12.30 -0.57
CA VAL A 78 -12.07 13.77 -0.43
C VAL A 78 -13.45 14.36 -0.66
N ASP A 79 -13.75 15.43 0.08
CA ASP A 79 -14.91 16.27 -0.10
C ASP A 79 -14.54 17.76 0.07
N GLY A 80 -15.44 18.65 -0.28
CA GLY A 80 -15.23 20.09 -0.16
C GLY A 80 -14.75 20.77 -1.45
N SER A 81 -14.57 22.08 -1.40
CA SER A 81 -14.36 22.91 -2.59
C SER A 81 -13.05 22.63 -3.35
N ALA A 82 -12.06 22.00 -2.70
CA ALA A 82 -10.80 21.64 -3.33
C ALA A 82 -10.75 20.19 -3.83
N ALA A 83 -11.77 19.36 -3.56
CA ALA A 83 -11.78 17.93 -3.89
C ALA A 83 -11.57 17.68 -5.40
N GLU A 84 -12.32 18.39 -6.25
CA GLU A 84 -12.20 18.23 -7.70
C GLU A 84 -10.80 18.60 -8.22
N SER A 85 -10.14 19.61 -7.66
CA SER A 85 -8.78 19.99 -8.06
C SER A 85 -7.74 18.91 -7.74
N ILE A 86 -7.94 18.15 -6.65
CA ILE A 86 -7.11 17.01 -6.27
C ILE A 86 -7.33 15.86 -7.25
N LEU A 87 -8.59 15.54 -7.53
CA LEU A 87 -8.96 14.42 -8.40
C LEU A 87 -8.61 14.66 -9.88
N ARG A 88 -8.59 15.92 -10.33
CA ARG A 88 -8.12 16.30 -11.68
C ARG A 88 -6.61 16.51 -11.79
N SER A 89 -5.84 16.17 -10.75
CA SER A 89 -4.38 16.31 -10.75
C SER A 89 -3.65 14.96 -10.73
N PRO A 90 -3.53 14.27 -11.87
CA PRO A 90 -2.92 12.93 -11.93
C PRO A 90 -1.46 12.93 -11.45
N LYS A 91 -0.70 14.01 -11.70
CA LYS A 91 0.67 14.13 -11.21
C LYS A 91 0.75 14.19 -9.68
N PHE A 92 -0.18 14.90 -9.05
CA PHE A 92 -0.25 15.02 -7.60
C PHE A 92 -0.62 13.65 -6.97
N GLN A 93 -1.65 13.00 -7.49
CA GLN A 93 -2.08 11.67 -7.06
C GLN A 93 -0.94 10.63 -7.23
N SER A 94 -0.30 10.60 -8.40
CA SER A 94 0.81 9.67 -8.68
C SER A 94 2.00 9.89 -7.75
N SER A 95 2.30 11.13 -7.37
CA SER A 95 3.35 11.44 -6.40
C SER A 95 3.04 10.84 -5.03
N ILE A 96 1.82 11.03 -4.52
CA ILE A 96 1.38 10.48 -3.23
C ILE A 96 1.35 8.95 -3.28
N ALA A 97 0.74 8.37 -4.31
CA ALA A 97 0.65 6.92 -4.47
C ALA A 97 2.04 6.27 -4.52
N THR A 98 2.98 6.88 -5.24
CA THR A 98 4.35 6.39 -5.35
C THR A 98 5.04 6.35 -3.99
N GLU A 99 4.91 7.40 -3.19
CA GLU A 99 5.50 7.45 -1.85
C GLU A 99 4.91 6.37 -0.93
N ILE A 100 3.58 6.21 -0.92
CA ILE A 100 2.89 5.21 -0.09
C ILE A 100 3.29 3.79 -0.52
N ILE A 101 3.17 3.45 -1.81
CA ILE A 101 3.46 2.11 -2.31
C ILE A 101 4.92 1.72 -2.09
N ARG A 102 5.86 2.66 -2.15
CA ARG A 102 7.29 2.39 -1.89
C ARG A 102 7.61 2.18 -0.42
N ASN A 103 6.94 2.90 0.48
CA ASN A 103 7.22 2.83 1.92
C ASN A 103 6.33 1.84 2.68
N CYS A 104 5.24 1.35 2.04
CA CYS A 104 4.30 0.39 2.61
C CYS A 104 4.38 -0.93 1.83
N SER A 105 5.11 -1.92 2.33
CA SER A 105 5.40 -3.17 1.60
C SER A 105 4.17 -4.03 1.32
N THR A 106 3.10 -3.87 2.10
CA THR A 106 1.84 -4.62 1.94
C THR A 106 0.81 -3.90 1.08
N VAL A 107 1.11 -2.66 0.63
CA VAL A 107 0.20 -1.84 -0.15
C VAL A 107 0.48 -2.01 -1.65
N GLY A 108 -0.53 -2.44 -2.39
CA GLY A 108 -0.47 -2.63 -3.84
C GLY A 108 -0.93 -1.40 -4.62
N SER A 109 -1.91 -0.66 -4.08
CA SER A 109 -2.49 0.51 -4.75
C SER A 109 -2.91 1.60 -3.78
N VAL A 110 -3.18 2.78 -4.35
CA VAL A 110 -3.81 3.93 -3.70
C VAL A 110 -4.94 4.42 -4.58
N THR A 111 -6.12 4.60 -4.00
CA THR A 111 -7.32 5.10 -4.68
C THR A 111 -7.70 6.45 -4.12
N PHE A 112 -7.95 7.41 -4.99
CA PHE A 112 -8.52 8.71 -4.67
C PHE A 112 -9.97 8.73 -5.12
N GLY A 113 -10.89 9.14 -4.25
CA GLY A 113 -12.31 9.18 -4.55
C GLY A 113 -12.98 10.46 -4.07
N LEU A 114 -14.03 10.89 -4.77
CA LEU A 114 -14.90 11.96 -4.33
C LEU A 114 -16.00 11.38 -3.44
N ASP A 115 -16.20 11.97 -2.28
CA ASP A 115 -17.26 11.53 -1.36
C ASP A 115 -18.65 11.64 -2.01
N HIS A 116 -19.55 10.73 -1.63
CA HIS A 116 -20.91 10.67 -2.15
C HIS A 116 -21.05 10.62 -3.68
N SER A 117 -20.00 10.16 -4.38
CA SER A 117 -20.01 9.98 -5.83
C SER A 117 -19.42 8.62 -6.23
N GLY A 118 -19.60 8.24 -7.48
CA GLY A 118 -18.89 7.10 -8.07
C GLY A 118 -17.49 7.46 -8.58
N TRP A 119 -17.07 8.72 -8.50
CA TRP A 119 -15.79 9.14 -9.08
C TRP A 119 -14.60 8.69 -8.24
N SER A 120 -13.75 7.88 -8.83
CA SER A 120 -12.50 7.42 -8.23
C SER A 120 -11.41 7.27 -9.29
N SER A 121 -10.16 7.21 -8.83
CA SER A 121 -8.96 6.98 -9.63
C SER A 121 -7.96 6.18 -8.81
N SER A 122 -7.54 5.04 -9.33
CA SER A 122 -6.59 4.13 -8.67
C SER A 122 -5.22 4.18 -9.34
N ILE A 123 -4.18 4.08 -8.53
CA ILE A 123 -2.78 4.02 -8.96
C ILE A 123 -2.14 2.85 -8.24
N GLY A 124 -1.50 1.94 -8.96
CA GLY A 124 -0.97 0.71 -8.38
C GLY A 124 0.40 0.31 -8.88
N LEU A 125 1.01 -0.63 -8.17
CA LEU A 125 2.25 -1.29 -8.58
C LEU A 125 1.94 -2.32 -9.65
N MET A 126 2.41 -2.10 -10.86
CA MET A 126 2.21 -3.00 -11.99
C MET A 126 3.19 -4.18 -11.97
N PRO A 127 2.90 -5.29 -12.70
CA PRO A 127 3.80 -6.43 -12.78
C PRO A 127 5.19 -6.12 -13.34
N ASN A 128 5.32 -5.05 -14.12
CA ASN A 128 6.59 -4.54 -14.65
C ASN A 128 7.41 -3.73 -13.63
N GLY A 129 6.92 -3.60 -12.38
CA GLY A 129 7.56 -2.84 -11.30
C GLY A 129 7.31 -1.32 -11.35
N LYS A 130 6.56 -0.83 -12.32
CA LYS A 130 6.18 0.58 -12.39
C LYS A 130 4.96 0.86 -11.53
N ILE A 131 4.82 2.10 -11.07
CA ILE A 131 3.63 2.59 -10.37
C ILE A 131 2.89 3.50 -11.37
N GLU A 132 1.73 3.03 -11.81
CA GLU A 132 0.96 3.64 -12.90
C GLU A 132 -0.53 3.69 -12.55
N PRO A 133 -1.31 4.63 -13.13
CA PRO A 133 -2.75 4.64 -13.02
C PRO A 133 -3.37 3.35 -13.57
N PHE A 134 -4.49 2.93 -13.00
CA PHE A 134 -5.29 1.83 -13.54
C PHE A 134 -5.95 2.27 -14.84
N GLU A 135 -6.09 1.30 -15.74
CA GLU A 135 -6.82 1.48 -16.98
C GLU A 135 -8.33 1.54 -16.69
N CYS A 136 -8.96 2.61 -17.13
CA CYS A 136 -10.38 2.80 -17.02
C CYS A 136 -11.11 1.99 -18.10
N LEU A 137 -12.02 1.10 -17.69
CA LEU A 137 -12.88 0.33 -18.57
C LEU A 137 -14.32 0.84 -18.49
N ASP A 138 -14.97 0.96 -19.65
CA ASP A 138 -16.38 1.27 -19.69
C ASP A 138 -17.18 0.13 -19.04
N HIS A 139 -18.18 0.51 -18.25
CA HIS A 139 -19.08 -0.43 -17.64
C HIS A 139 -20.08 -0.91 -18.68
N ASP A 140 -19.91 -2.15 -19.17
CA ASP A 140 -20.84 -2.78 -20.08
C ASP A 140 -21.73 -3.83 -19.37
N GLU A 141 -22.75 -4.33 -20.09
CA GLU A 141 -23.69 -5.32 -19.54
C GLU A 141 -23.04 -6.67 -19.18
N THR A 142 -21.84 -6.95 -19.72
CA THR A 142 -21.12 -8.21 -19.47
C THR A 142 -20.35 -8.18 -18.17
N ASN A 143 -20.08 -7.01 -17.63
CA ASN A 143 -19.45 -6.76 -16.34
C ASN A 143 -18.29 -7.70 -16.03
N PRO A 144 -17.23 -7.72 -16.86
CA PRO A 144 -16.14 -8.66 -16.71
C PRO A 144 -15.44 -8.43 -15.38
N LYS A 145 -14.99 -9.52 -14.73
CA LYS A 145 -14.18 -9.40 -13.53
C LYS A 145 -12.90 -8.59 -13.84
N LEU A 146 -12.71 -7.49 -13.11
CA LEU A 146 -11.54 -6.63 -13.26
C LEU A 146 -10.25 -7.41 -12.98
N LYS A 147 -9.23 -7.13 -13.77
CA LYS A 147 -7.86 -7.58 -13.53
C LYS A 147 -7.07 -6.49 -12.83
N TRP A 148 -5.99 -6.87 -12.19
CA TRP A 148 -5.08 -5.89 -11.61
C TRP A 148 -4.64 -4.84 -12.64
N GLY A 149 -4.71 -3.59 -12.24
CA GLY A 149 -4.44 -2.45 -13.14
C GLY A 149 -5.64 -1.98 -13.95
N GLN A 150 -6.85 -2.50 -13.69
CA GLN A 150 -8.09 -2.08 -14.33
C GLN A 150 -9.08 -1.58 -13.28
N GLU A 151 -9.87 -0.58 -13.63
CA GLU A 151 -10.99 -0.07 -12.84
C GLU A 151 -12.15 0.31 -13.76
N TYR A 152 -13.39 0.32 -13.25
CA TYR A 152 -14.50 0.87 -14.03
C TYR A 152 -14.42 2.39 -14.04
N CYS A 153 -14.67 2.96 -15.24
CA CYS A 153 -14.75 4.40 -15.39
C CYS A 153 -15.88 4.95 -14.51
N SER A 154 -15.56 5.92 -13.69
CA SER A 154 -16.54 6.75 -13.02
C SER A 154 -16.80 7.97 -13.89
N LEU A 155 -18.04 8.09 -14.35
CA LEU A 155 -18.54 9.23 -15.13
C LEU A 155 -18.80 10.45 -14.25
#